data_8003c5e5ed55b4b985f4eb9cbed7cca9
#
_entry.id   8003c5e5ed55b4b985f4eb9cbed7cca9
#
_cell.length_a   1.000
_cell.length_b   1.000
_cell.length_c   1.000
_cell.angle_alpha   90.00
_cell.angle_beta   90.00
_cell.angle_gamma   90.00
#
_symmetry.space_group_name_H-M   'P 1'
#
loop_
_entity.id
_entity.type
_entity.pdbx_description
1 polymer ?
#
loop_
_entity_poly.entity_id
_entity_poly.type
_entity_poly.pdbx_seq_one_letter_code
_entity_poly.pdbx_strand_id
1 'polypeptide(L)'
;MRDLGVGFGYLLKGQRWMTRHGRSYGFGLLPGLITLVLYAAALVALAVWGEDAVTWATPFADHWSSPWQGLFRGFLTAVLFALGLLLAVLTFTAVTLLIGQPFYENLSERVDAEASPDGTAPRSDLPLWRELWISARDSLRVLVRAALWGVLLFALGFLPFVGQTAVPVLGFFVTGFFLTEELAAVALQRRGVELRARLALLRSRKTLVWGFGTPLGLAFLVPFVAVFLMPGAVAGATLLARDLLGEETADDSAPDAPDAPGAAGGRPDTEDVSP
;
A
#
# COMPACT_ATOMS: atom_id res chain seq x y z
N MET A 1 -0.11 -13.45 20.75
CA MET A 1 0.53 -14.03 19.56
C MET A 1 -0.48 -14.43 18.47
N ARG A 2 -1.68 -14.88 18.83
CA ARG A 2 -2.73 -15.26 17.86
C ARG A 2 -3.10 -14.10 16.93
N ASP A 3 -3.25 -12.91 17.45
CA ASP A 3 -3.63 -11.71 16.67
C ASP A 3 -2.57 -11.23 15.68
N LEU A 4 -1.27 -11.45 15.95
CA LEU A 4 -0.20 -11.16 14.97
C LEU A 4 -0.37 -12.04 13.72
N GLY A 5 -0.67 -13.34 13.91
CA GLY A 5 -0.93 -14.24 12.80
C GLY A 5 -2.21 -13.89 12.03
N VAL A 6 -3.24 -13.44 12.73
CA VAL A 6 -4.49 -12.95 12.11
C VAL A 6 -4.22 -11.68 11.28
N GLY A 7 -3.43 -10.74 11.82
CA GLY A 7 -3.04 -9.53 11.08
C GLY A 7 -2.29 -9.85 9.79
N PHE A 8 -1.30 -10.74 9.85
CA PHE A 8 -0.61 -11.24 8.66
C PHE A 8 -1.55 -11.99 7.70
N GLY A 9 -2.54 -12.69 8.25
CA GLY A 9 -3.59 -13.34 7.49
C GLY A 9 -4.40 -12.39 6.61
N TYR A 10 -4.68 -11.16 7.08
CA TYR A 10 -5.34 -10.13 6.26
C TYR A 10 -4.48 -9.69 5.09
N LEU A 11 -3.17 -9.56 5.28
CA LEU A 11 -2.27 -9.28 4.17
C LEU A 11 -2.33 -10.38 3.10
N LEU A 12 -2.29 -11.64 3.51
CA LEU A 12 -2.41 -12.78 2.59
C LEU A 12 -3.79 -12.87 1.94
N LYS A 13 -4.88 -12.61 2.69
CA LYS A 13 -6.24 -12.55 2.14
C LYS A 13 -6.35 -11.50 1.05
N GLY A 14 -5.81 -10.29 1.28
CA GLY A 14 -5.78 -9.22 0.28
C GLY A 14 -5.00 -9.61 -0.98
N GLN A 15 -3.81 -10.22 -0.83
CA GLN A 15 -3.03 -10.71 -1.98
C GLN A 15 -3.78 -11.81 -2.75
N ARG A 16 -4.41 -12.77 -2.04
CA ARG A 16 -5.23 -13.81 -2.68
C ARG A 16 -6.45 -13.24 -3.39
N TRP A 17 -7.10 -12.25 -2.82
CA TRP A 17 -8.22 -11.57 -3.46
C TRP A 17 -7.77 -10.96 -4.79
N MET A 18 -6.64 -10.28 -4.81
CA MET A 18 -6.06 -9.69 -6.01
C MET A 18 -5.71 -10.73 -7.08
N THR A 19 -5.13 -11.86 -6.69
CA THR A 19 -4.78 -12.92 -7.66
C THR A 19 -6.02 -13.60 -8.27
N ARG A 20 -7.13 -13.66 -7.55
CA ARG A 20 -8.42 -14.16 -8.05
C ARG A 20 -9.08 -13.17 -9.02
N HIS A 21 -8.84 -11.87 -8.83
CA HIS A 21 -9.39 -10.80 -9.65
C HIS A 21 -8.30 -10.16 -10.55
N GLY A 22 -7.77 -10.95 -11.48
CA GLY A 22 -6.64 -10.53 -12.34
C GLY A 22 -6.87 -9.20 -13.06
N ARG A 23 -8.10 -8.88 -13.42
CA ARG A 23 -8.47 -7.59 -14.03
C ARG A 23 -8.31 -6.42 -13.05
N SER A 24 -8.68 -6.61 -11.79
CA SER A 24 -8.47 -5.62 -10.72
C SER A 24 -6.99 -5.50 -10.34
N TYR A 25 -6.24 -6.60 -10.42
CA TYR A 25 -4.79 -6.58 -10.23
C TYR A 25 -4.10 -5.74 -11.29
N GLY A 26 -4.41 -5.95 -12.58
CA GLY A 26 -3.88 -5.13 -13.67
C GLY A 26 -4.22 -3.64 -13.50
N PHE A 27 -5.46 -3.34 -13.08
CA PHE A 27 -5.87 -1.97 -12.77
C PHE A 27 -5.09 -1.37 -11.58
N GLY A 28 -4.83 -2.16 -10.54
CA GLY A 28 -4.03 -1.73 -9.38
C GLY A 28 -2.54 -1.52 -9.69
N LEU A 29 -2.01 -2.16 -10.75
CA LEU A 29 -0.63 -1.97 -11.22
C LEU A 29 -0.50 -0.83 -12.25
N LEU A 30 -1.60 -0.34 -12.80
CA LEU A 30 -1.61 0.71 -13.81
C LEU A 30 -0.83 1.97 -13.39
N PRO A 31 -0.93 2.46 -12.14
CA PRO A 31 -0.12 3.60 -11.69
C PRO A 31 1.38 3.35 -11.81
N GLY A 32 1.84 2.14 -11.47
CA GLY A 32 3.24 1.75 -11.62
C GLY A 32 3.70 1.75 -13.08
N LEU A 33 2.86 1.27 -13.99
CA LEU A 33 3.15 1.30 -15.41
C LEU A 33 3.19 2.74 -15.95
N ILE A 34 2.24 3.59 -15.56
CA ILE A 34 2.22 5.01 -15.95
C ILE A 34 3.50 5.70 -15.46
N THR A 35 3.87 5.49 -14.20
CA THR A 35 5.09 6.04 -13.63
C THR A 35 6.31 5.54 -14.37
N LEU A 36 6.39 4.24 -14.66
CA LEU A 36 7.51 3.65 -15.40
C LEU A 36 7.68 4.29 -16.78
N VAL A 37 6.59 4.45 -17.52
CA VAL A 37 6.61 5.10 -18.85
C VAL A 37 7.04 6.57 -18.73
N LEU A 38 6.53 7.28 -17.73
CA LEU A 38 6.89 8.68 -17.48
C LEU A 38 8.40 8.82 -17.20
N TYR A 39 8.94 7.99 -16.30
CA TYR A 39 10.37 8.04 -15.97
C TYR A 39 11.26 7.56 -17.12
N ALA A 40 10.84 6.53 -17.86
CA ALA A 40 11.55 6.09 -19.06
C ALA A 40 11.61 7.22 -20.09
N ALA A 41 10.50 7.90 -20.35
CA ALA A 41 10.47 9.05 -21.25
C ALA A 41 11.37 10.20 -20.76
N ALA A 42 11.34 10.50 -19.46
CA ALA A 42 12.20 11.53 -18.87
C ALA A 42 13.70 11.18 -18.99
N LEU A 43 14.07 9.91 -18.74
CA LEU A 43 15.47 9.46 -18.89
C LEU A 43 15.92 9.44 -20.35
N VAL A 44 15.05 9.08 -21.29
CA VAL A 44 15.32 9.18 -22.72
C VAL A 44 15.52 10.64 -23.12
N ALA A 45 14.65 11.53 -22.66
CA ALA A 45 14.80 12.96 -22.90
C ALA A 45 16.13 13.50 -22.35
N LEU A 46 16.50 13.06 -21.12
CA LEU A 46 17.78 13.43 -20.51
C LEU A 46 18.97 12.87 -21.29
N ALA A 47 18.87 11.66 -21.84
CA ALA A 47 19.92 11.07 -22.67
C ALA A 47 20.08 11.81 -24.02
N VAL A 48 18.98 12.27 -24.62
CA VAL A 48 19.00 12.97 -25.92
C VAL A 48 19.46 14.42 -25.77
N TRP A 49 18.97 15.13 -24.76
CA TRP A 49 19.21 16.58 -24.61
C TRP A 49 20.18 16.94 -23.48
N GLY A 50 20.69 15.96 -22.74
CA GLY A 50 21.58 16.20 -21.61
C GLY A 50 22.90 16.87 -22.00
N GLU A 51 23.48 16.54 -23.15
CA GLU A 51 24.69 17.16 -23.67
C GLU A 51 24.44 18.63 -24.04
N ASP A 52 23.33 18.93 -24.69
CA ASP A 52 22.94 20.29 -25.05
C ASP A 52 22.71 21.14 -23.79
N ALA A 53 22.04 20.56 -22.78
CA ALA A 53 21.81 21.20 -21.49
C ALA A 53 23.11 21.52 -20.77
N VAL A 54 24.07 20.59 -20.74
CA VAL A 54 25.41 20.81 -20.17
C VAL A 54 26.16 21.88 -20.94
N THR A 55 26.12 21.85 -22.26
CA THR A 55 26.77 22.84 -23.11
C THR A 55 26.20 24.23 -22.86
N TRP A 56 24.88 24.34 -22.78
CA TRP A 56 24.20 25.60 -22.44
C TRP A 56 24.56 26.09 -21.03
N ALA A 57 24.72 25.21 -20.08
CA ALA A 57 25.05 25.55 -18.68
C ALA A 57 26.55 25.88 -18.47
N THR A 58 27.43 25.55 -19.44
CA THR A 58 28.89 25.72 -19.33
C THR A 58 29.51 26.60 -20.41
N PRO A 59 29.02 27.84 -20.64
CA PRO A 59 29.58 28.74 -21.66
C PRO A 59 31.02 29.18 -21.36
N PHE A 60 31.43 29.12 -20.08
CA PHE A 60 32.80 29.43 -19.66
C PHE A 60 33.83 28.45 -20.19
N ALA A 61 33.41 27.22 -20.50
CA ALA A 61 34.27 26.16 -21.02
C ALA A 61 34.52 26.26 -22.54
N ASP A 62 33.84 27.16 -23.24
CA ASP A 62 34.02 27.36 -24.70
C ASP A 62 35.45 27.75 -25.11
N HIS A 63 36.16 28.39 -24.17
CA HIS A 63 37.52 28.88 -24.40
C HIS A 63 38.60 27.83 -24.00
N TRP A 64 38.21 26.63 -23.60
CA TRP A 64 39.15 25.58 -23.18
C TRP A 64 39.68 24.85 -24.42
N SER A 65 40.91 24.32 -24.30
CA SER A 65 41.48 23.46 -25.34
C SER A 65 40.66 22.18 -25.54
N SER A 66 40.52 21.74 -26.78
CA SER A 66 39.59 20.68 -27.20
C SER A 66 39.57 19.41 -26.34
N PRO A 67 40.67 18.79 -25.89
CA PRO A 67 40.56 17.57 -25.10
C PRO A 67 39.94 17.82 -23.71
N TRP A 68 40.23 18.96 -23.05
CA TRP A 68 39.73 19.25 -21.72
C TRP A 68 38.24 19.66 -21.70
N GLN A 69 37.81 20.43 -22.70
CA GLN A 69 36.42 20.81 -22.88
C GLN A 69 35.53 19.57 -23.06
N GLY A 70 35.90 18.67 -23.94
CA GLY A 70 35.12 17.43 -24.21
C GLY A 70 35.08 16.51 -23.00
N LEU A 71 36.19 16.31 -22.29
CA LEU A 71 36.25 15.51 -21.09
C LEU A 71 35.40 16.10 -19.96
N PHE A 72 35.45 17.42 -19.78
CA PHE A 72 34.67 18.10 -18.73
C PHE A 72 33.16 18.00 -19.00
N ARG A 73 32.70 18.32 -20.23
CA ARG A 73 31.29 18.23 -20.63
C ARG A 73 30.79 16.79 -20.61
N GLY A 74 31.57 15.84 -21.12
CA GLY A 74 31.23 14.42 -21.05
C GLY A 74 31.09 13.92 -19.63
N PHE A 75 31.98 14.32 -18.72
CA PHE A 75 31.89 14.01 -17.30
C PHE A 75 30.60 14.61 -16.69
N LEU A 76 30.31 15.89 -16.95
CA LEU A 76 29.09 16.52 -16.43
C LEU A 76 27.82 15.86 -16.97
N THR A 77 27.79 15.49 -18.26
CA THR A 77 26.64 14.78 -18.86
C THR A 77 26.45 13.40 -18.19
N ALA A 78 27.54 12.68 -17.94
CA ALA A 78 27.49 11.40 -17.24
C ALA A 78 26.98 11.56 -15.79
N VAL A 79 27.46 12.58 -15.08
CA VAL A 79 26.99 12.90 -13.72
C VAL A 79 25.52 13.31 -13.73
N LEU A 80 25.09 14.14 -14.66
CA LEU A 80 23.70 14.57 -14.81
C LEU A 80 22.78 13.35 -15.03
N PHE A 81 23.17 12.44 -15.93
CA PHE A 81 22.41 11.22 -16.18
C PHE A 81 22.37 10.30 -14.97
N ALA A 82 23.50 10.11 -14.29
CA ALA A 82 23.60 9.29 -13.08
C ALA A 82 22.73 9.85 -11.94
N LEU A 83 22.72 11.16 -11.74
CA LEU A 83 21.86 11.83 -10.77
C LEU A 83 20.38 11.73 -11.16
N GLY A 84 20.05 11.89 -12.43
CA GLY A 84 18.68 11.71 -12.94
C GLY A 84 18.18 10.29 -12.72
N LEU A 85 19.01 9.29 -13.00
CA LEU A 85 18.69 7.89 -12.76
C LEU A 85 18.53 7.59 -11.26
N LEU A 86 19.44 8.09 -10.43
CA LEU A 86 19.36 7.94 -8.98
C LEU A 86 18.05 8.56 -8.44
N LEU A 87 17.74 9.78 -8.87
CA LEU A 87 16.51 10.47 -8.47
C LEU A 87 15.28 9.70 -8.94
N ALA A 88 15.29 9.18 -10.17
CA ALA A 88 14.21 8.36 -10.69
C ALA A 88 13.97 7.11 -9.81
N VAL A 89 15.02 6.38 -9.45
CA VAL A 89 14.92 5.19 -8.58
C VAL A 89 14.39 5.56 -7.20
N LEU A 90 14.90 6.63 -6.59
CA LEU A 90 14.51 7.03 -5.24
C LEU A 90 13.06 7.54 -5.16
N THR A 91 12.59 8.23 -6.21
CA THR A 91 11.26 8.85 -6.21
C THR A 91 10.19 7.98 -6.88
N PHE A 92 10.58 6.92 -7.59
CA PHE A 92 9.66 6.05 -8.34
C PHE A 92 8.49 5.54 -7.49
N THR A 93 8.79 5.00 -6.31
CA THR A 93 7.75 4.47 -5.41
C THR A 93 6.81 5.58 -4.93
N ALA A 94 7.36 6.72 -4.52
CA ALA A 94 6.56 7.84 -4.02
C ALA A 94 5.62 8.40 -5.11
N VAL A 95 6.12 8.57 -6.33
CA VAL A 95 5.32 9.06 -7.47
C VAL A 95 4.27 8.03 -7.89
N THR A 96 4.63 6.74 -7.89
CA THR A 96 3.68 5.65 -8.16
C THR A 96 2.53 5.64 -7.15
N LEU A 97 2.83 5.79 -5.87
CA LEU A 97 1.81 5.84 -4.82
C LEU A 97 0.92 7.07 -4.95
N LEU A 98 1.49 8.23 -5.29
CA LEU A 98 0.74 9.46 -5.51
C LEU A 98 -0.24 9.33 -6.69
N ILE A 99 0.23 8.84 -7.83
CA ILE A 99 -0.61 8.58 -9.01
C ILE A 99 -1.63 7.49 -8.70
N GLY A 100 -1.28 6.55 -7.83
CA GLY A 100 -2.08 5.39 -7.45
C GLY A 100 -3.29 5.69 -6.57
N GLN A 101 -3.34 6.84 -5.87
CA GLN A 101 -4.40 7.14 -4.91
C GLN A 101 -5.81 6.88 -5.45
N PRO A 102 -6.27 7.45 -6.58
CA PRO A 102 -7.61 7.22 -7.08
C PRO A 102 -7.86 5.75 -7.50
N PHE A 103 -6.82 5.04 -7.91
CA PHE A 103 -6.92 3.62 -8.25
C PHE A 103 -7.11 2.75 -7.01
N TYR A 104 -6.42 3.07 -5.93
CA TYR A 104 -6.50 2.35 -4.66
C TYR A 104 -7.81 2.63 -3.92
N GLU A 105 -8.36 3.83 -4.04
CA GLU A 105 -9.70 4.17 -3.55
C GLU A 105 -10.77 3.32 -4.23
N ASN A 106 -10.77 3.27 -5.56
CA ASN A 106 -11.68 2.41 -6.33
C ASN A 106 -11.50 0.92 -6.01
N LEU A 107 -10.26 0.49 -5.80
CA LEU A 107 -9.98 -0.89 -5.43
C LEU A 107 -10.56 -1.23 -4.04
N SER A 108 -10.33 -0.37 -3.06
CA SER A 108 -10.89 -0.51 -1.72
C SER A 108 -12.43 -0.53 -1.75
N GLU A 109 -13.06 0.30 -2.58
CA GLU A 109 -14.53 0.31 -2.77
C GLU A 109 -15.04 -1.04 -3.32
N ARG A 110 -14.36 -1.61 -4.32
CA ARG A 110 -14.72 -2.92 -4.88
C ARG A 110 -14.58 -4.06 -3.87
N VAL A 111 -13.50 -4.06 -3.10
CA VAL A 111 -13.28 -5.06 -2.04
C VAL A 111 -14.37 -4.95 -0.97
N ASP A 112 -14.73 -3.73 -0.60
CA ASP A 112 -15.80 -3.46 0.36
C ASP A 112 -17.15 -3.96 -0.14
N ALA A 113 -17.51 -3.63 -1.39
CA ALA A 113 -18.76 -4.06 -2.00
C ALA A 113 -18.86 -5.59 -2.06
N GLU A 114 -17.79 -6.27 -2.47
CA GLU A 114 -17.78 -7.74 -2.55
C GLU A 114 -17.84 -8.42 -1.18
N ALA A 115 -17.20 -7.82 -0.17
CA ALA A 115 -17.22 -8.34 1.18
C ALA A 115 -18.52 -8.03 1.95
N SER A 116 -19.34 -7.09 1.47
CA SER A 116 -20.60 -6.72 2.11
C SER A 116 -21.72 -7.69 1.74
N PRO A 117 -22.58 -8.09 2.69
CA PRO A 117 -23.74 -8.96 2.41
C PRO A 117 -24.73 -8.38 1.40
N ASP A 118 -24.83 -7.04 1.34
CA ASP A 118 -25.72 -6.30 0.42
C ASP A 118 -25.06 -5.94 -0.90
N GLY A 119 -23.78 -6.30 -1.12
CA GLY A 119 -23.04 -6.00 -2.33
C GLY A 119 -22.70 -4.51 -2.53
N THR A 120 -22.86 -3.67 -1.49
CA THR A 120 -22.62 -2.24 -1.56
C THR A 120 -21.43 -1.81 -0.72
N ALA A 121 -20.68 -0.81 -1.19
CA ALA A 121 -19.63 -0.17 -0.41
C ALA A 121 -20.21 1.06 0.32
N PRO A 122 -19.84 1.29 1.58
CA PRO A 122 -20.20 2.53 2.27
C PRO A 122 -19.71 3.75 1.48
N ARG A 123 -20.53 4.79 1.41
CA ARG A 123 -20.21 6.05 0.76
C ARG A 123 -20.30 7.19 1.75
N SER A 124 -19.42 8.16 1.60
CA SER A 124 -19.49 9.40 2.34
C SER A 124 -20.57 10.30 1.73
N ASP A 125 -21.49 10.80 2.55
CA ASP A 125 -22.51 11.77 2.14
C ASP A 125 -21.99 13.22 2.13
N LEU A 126 -20.69 13.40 2.37
CA LEU A 126 -20.08 14.72 2.46
C LEU A 126 -19.78 15.30 1.07
N PRO A 127 -19.93 16.62 0.87
CA PRO A 127 -19.50 17.27 -0.35
C PRO A 127 -17.97 17.11 -0.51
N LEU A 128 -17.50 16.86 -1.74
CA LEU A 128 -16.10 16.57 -2.09
C LEU A 128 -15.09 17.53 -1.47
N TRP A 129 -15.40 18.83 -1.45
CA TRP A 129 -14.53 19.84 -0.85
C TRP A 129 -14.31 19.61 0.66
N ARG A 130 -15.36 19.26 1.36
CA ARG A 130 -15.31 18.99 2.81
C ARG A 130 -14.55 17.70 3.10
N GLU A 131 -14.75 16.70 2.28
CA GLU A 131 -14.05 15.42 2.37
C GLU A 131 -12.55 15.60 2.14
N LEU A 132 -12.14 16.33 1.09
CA LEU A 132 -10.75 16.68 0.82
C LEU A 132 -10.11 17.46 1.97
N TRP A 133 -10.83 18.44 2.55
CA TRP A 133 -10.33 19.22 3.67
C TRP A 133 -10.11 18.37 4.93
N ILE A 134 -11.07 17.49 5.24
CA ILE A 134 -10.95 16.56 6.37
C ILE A 134 -9.77 15.62 6.14
N SER A 135 -9.66 15.02 4.95
CA SER A 135 -8.56 14.12 4.60
C SER A 135 -7.20 14.80 4.70
N ALA A 136 -7.05 16.00 4.14
CA ALA A 136 -5.79 16.77 4.21
C ALA A 136 -5.41 17.10 5.66
N ARG A 137 -6.37 17.54 6.47
CA ARG A 137 -6.15 17.83 7.88
C ARG A 137 -5.77 16.59 8.69
N ASP A 138 -6.41 15.47 8.42
CA ASP A 138 -6.15 14.20 9.10
C ASP A 138 -4.78 13.64 8.70
N SER A 139 -4.44 13.66 7.42
CA SER A 139 -3.11 13.28 6.93
C SER A 139 -2.00 14.15 7.54
N LEU A 140 -2.21 15.46 7.65
CA LEU A 140 -1.25 16.34 8.32
C LEU A 140 -1.06 15.97 9.80
N ARG A 141 -2.13 15.62 10.50
CA ARG A 141 -2.05 15.21 11.92
C ARG A 141 -1.33 13.87 12.08
N VAL A 142 -1.58 12.92 11.18
CA VAL A 142 -0.87 11.63 11.17
C VAL A 142 0.61 11.86 10.87
N LEU A 143 0.93 12.68 9.87
CA LEU A 143 2.30 13.04 9.52
C LEU A 143 3.05 13.70 10.71
N VAL A 144 2.42 14.64 11.40
CA VAL A 144 3.02 15.27 12.59
C VAL A 144 3.29 14.24 13.68
N ARG A 145 2.37 13.30 13.93
CA ARG A 145 2.58 12.23 14.92
C ARG A 145 3.69 11.28 14.50
N ALA A 146 3.73 10.89 13.22
CA ALA A 146 4.81 10.05 12.70
C ALA A 146 6.17 10.76 12.81
N ALA A 147 6.22 12.06 12.50
CA ALA A 147 7.42 12.88 12.64
C ALA A 147 7.88 12.97 14.11
N LEU A 148 6.96 13.16 15.06
CA LEU A 148 7.29 13.16 16.49
C LEU A 148 7.88 11.83 16.94
N TRP A 149 7.32 10.70 16.49
CA TRP A 149 7.90 9.38 16.74
C TRP A 149 9.27 9.24 16.08
N GLY A 150 9.42 9.73 14.85
CA GLY A 150 10.71 9.75 14.14
C GLY A 150 11.78 10.53 14.89
N VAL A 151 11.46 11.74 15.37
CA VAL A 151 12.36 12.56 16.18
C VAL A 151 12.72 11.86 17.51
N LEU A 152 11.74 11.25 18.17
CA LEU A 152 11.98 10.50 19.41
C LEU A 152 12.91 9.31 19.16
N LEU A 153 12.65 8.50 18.13
CA LEU A 153 13.50 7.36 17.77
C LEU A 153 14.89 7.82 17.34
N PHE A 154 14.99 8.92 16.60
CA PHE A 154 16.26 9.54 16.23
C PHE A 154 17.06 9.96 17.47
N ALA A 155 16.43 10.64 18.42
CA ALA A 155 17.08 11.03 19.67
C ALA A 155 17.54 9.82 20.50
N LEU A 156 16.70 8.77 20.58
CA LEU A 156 17.07 7.51 21.23
C LEU A 156 18.20 6.78 20.51
N GLY A 157 18.37 7.00 19.21
CA GLY A 157 19.44 6.45 18.38
C GLY A 157 20.85 6.85 18.84
N PHE A 158 20.99 7.99 19.52
CA PHE A 158 22.29 8.44 20.08
C PHE A 158 22.70 7.72 21.38
N LEU A 159 21.78 6.96 22.00
CA LEU A 159 22.13 6.19 23.20
C LEU A 159 22.87 4.90 22.79
N PRO A 160 24.10 4.67 23.34
CA PRO A 160 24.81 3.44 23.07
C PRO A 160 23.98 2.22 23.48
N PHE A 161 24.08 1.13 22.74
CA PHE A 161 23.34 -0.11 22.89
C PHE A 161 21.82 0.00 22.58
N VAL A 162 21.11 1.02 23.05
CA VAL A 162 19.67 1.24 22.77
C VAL A 162 19.46 1.61 21.31
N GLY A 163 20.28 2.51 20.78
CA GLY A 163 20.17 2.98 19.39
C GLY A 163 20.37 1.88 18.36
N GLN A 164 21.25 0.93 18.65
CA GLN A 164 21.59 -0.15 17.71
C GLN A 164 20.64 -1.36 17.78
N THR A 165 19.94 -1.56 18.90
CA THR A 165 19.11 -2.74 19.14
C THR A 165 17.61 -2.41 19.23
N ALA A 166 17.24 -1.59 20.22
CA ALA A 166 15.83 -1.31 20.50
C ALA A 166 15.21 -0.35 19.48
N VAL A 167 15.96 0.67 19.03
CA VAL A 167 15.42 1.68 18.11
C VAL A 167 15.00 1.11 16.76
N PRO A 168 15.78 0.26 16.06
CA PRO A 168 15.32 -0.37 14.82
C PRO A 168 14.07 -1.20 15.01
N VAL A 169 13.99 -2.00 16.07
CA VAL A 169 12.82 -2.85 16.37
C VAL A 169 11.59 -1.99 16.64
N LEU A 170 11.70 -0.98 17.50
CA LEU A 170 10.60 -0.04 17.76
C LEU A 170 10.20 0.73 16.50
N GLY A 171 11.18 1.12 15.69
CA GLY A 171 10.96 1.80 14.41
C GLY A 171 10.08 0.98 13.47
N PHE A 172 10.34 -0.32 13.34
CA PHE A 172 9.50 -1.20 12.52
C PHE A 172 8.07 -1.31 13.04
N PHE A 173 7.85 -1.40 14.34
CA PHE A 173 6.50 -1.44 14.92
C PHE A 173 5.77 -0.10 14.75
N VAL A 174 6.46 1.01 14.93
CA VAL A 174 5.90 2.35 14.70
C VAL A 174 5.54 2.52 13.22
N THR A 175 6.46 2.19 12.33
CA THR A 175 6.22 2.24 10.87
C THR A 175 5.06 1.33 10.48
N GLY A 176 5.01 0.09 10.97
CA GLY A 176 3.93 -0.84 10.72
C GLY A 176 2.57 -0.32 11.19
N PHE A 177 2.52 0.34 12.36
CA PHE A 177 1.30 0.95 12.87
C PHE A 177 0.78 2.07 11.96
N PHE A 178 1.65 3.03 11.58
CA PHE A 178 1.26 4.14 10.72
C PHE A 178 0.95 3.70 9.30
N LEU A 179 1.65 2.70 8.77
CA LEU A 179 1.35 2.13 7.47
C LEU A 179 -0.02 1.46 7.45
N THR A 180 -0.37 0.72 8.51
CA THR A 180 -1.72 0.13 8.63
C THR A 180 -2.78 1.23 8.76
N GLU A 181 -2.52 2.29 9.51
CA GLU A 181 -3.44 3.43 9.64
C GLU A 181 -3.69 4.08 8.29
N GLU A 182 -2.66 4.37 7.53
CA GLU A 182 -2.75 4.98 6.21
C GLU A 182 -3.56 4.13 5.24
N LEU A 183 -3.28 2.82 5.17
CA LEU A 183 -3.99 1.91 4.27
C LEU A 183 -5.45 1.69 4.67
N ALA A 184 -5.74 1.59 5.97
CA ALA A 184 -7.10 1.43 6.47
C ALA A 184 -7.90 2.75 6.47
N ALA A 185 -7.22 3.90 6.37
CA ALA A 185 -7.84 5.22 6.41
C ALA A 185 -8.93 5.37 5.36
N VAL A 186 -8.70 4.91 4.13
CA VAL A 186 -9.65 5.01 3.01
C VAL A 186 -10.97 4.31 3.36
N ALA A 187 -10.91 3.06 3.82
CA ALA A 187 -12.10 2.29 4.19
C ALA A 187 -12.81 2.85 5.42
N LEU A 188 -12.08 3.33 6.43
CA LEU A 188 -12.64 3.89 7.66
C LEU A 188 -13.21 5.30 7.44
N GLN A 189 -12.63 6.12 6.55
CA GLN A 189 -13.16 7.44 6.20
C GLN A 189 -14.50 7.37 5.48
N ARG A 190 -14.66 6.42 4.54
CA ARG A 190 -15.95 6.20 3.89
C ARG A 190 -17.08 5.88 4.87
N ARG A 191 -16.74 5.31 6.02
CA ARG A 191 -17.66 5.02 7.13
C ARG A 191 -17.85 6.19 8.09
N GLY A 192 -17.28 7.36 7.79
CA GLY A 192 -17.37 8.54 8.65
C GLY A 192 -16.59 8.43 9.97
N VAL A 193 -15.68 7.44 10.10
CA VAL A 193 -14.91 7.26 11.33
C VAL A 193 -13.83 8.35 11.43
N GLU A 194 -13.98 9.23 12.42
CA GLU A 194 -13.03 10.31 12.66
C GLU A 194 -11.64 9.79 13.06
N LEU A 195 -10.58 10.56 12.78
CA LEU A 195 -9.18 10.20 13.07
C LEU A 195 -8.94 9.74 14.51
N ARG A 196 -9.59 10.38 15.51
CA ARG A 196 -9.43 9.97 16.90
C ARG A 196 -9.99 8.58 17.17
N ALA A 197 -11.16 8.30 16.61
CA ALA A 197 -11.82 7.01 16.71
C ALA A 197 -11.03 5.93 15.96
N ARG A 198 -10.53 6.24 14.75
CA ARG A 198 -9.64 5.33 13.99
C ARG A 198 -8.41 4.93 14.79
N LEU A 199 -7.70 5.90 15.34
CA LEU A 199 -6.52 5.64 16.16
C LEU A 199 -6.83 4.88 17.45
N ALA A 200 -7.99 5.13 18.07
CA ALA A 200 -8.44 4.36 19.23
C ALA A 200 -8.73 2.91 18.85
N LEU A 201 -9.40 2.70 17.72
CA LEU A 201 -9.73 1.39 17.16
C LEU A 201 -8.46 0.57 16.86
N LEU A 202 -7.50 1.16 16.15
CA LEU A 202 -6.21 0.51 15.84
C LEU A 202 -5.40 0.21 17.11
N ARG A 203 -5.46 1.08 18.12
CA ARG A 203 -4.79 0.88 19.41
C ARG A 203 -5.42 -0.19 20.27
N SER A 204 -6.72 -0.44 20.13
CA SER A 204 -7.42 -1.50 20.88
C SER A 204 -6.94 -2.90 20.47
N ARG A 205 -6.52 -3.07 19.21
CA ARG A 205 -6.02 -4.35 18.65
C ARG A 205 -4.61 -4.20 18.03
N LYS A 206 -3.67 -3.61 18.79
CA LYS A 206 -2.30 -3.31 18.33
C LYS A 206 -1.57 -4.48 17.73
N THR A 207 -1.70 -5.67 18.32
CA THR A 207 -1.04 -6.89 17.86
C THR A 207 -1.51 -7.29 16.46
N LEU A 208 -2.79 -7.15 16.16
CA LEU A 208 -3.34 -7.37 14.84
C LEU A 208 -2.82 -6.34 13.83
N VAL A 209 -2.81 -5.06 14.20
CA VAL A 209 -2.28 -3.97 13.38
C VAL A 209 -0.80 -4.15 13.05
N TRP A 210 0.00 -4.53 14.06
CA TRP A 210 1.43 -4.84 13.84
C TRP A 210 1.64 -6.09 12.99
N GLY A 211 0.80 -7.10 13.16
CA GLY A 211 0.84 -8.32 12.33
C GLY A 211 0.61 -8.06 10.85
N PHE A 212 -0.20 -7.04 10.53
CA PHE A 212 -0.45 -6.58 9.16
C PHE A 212 0.65 -5.65 8.65
N GLY A 213 0.91 -4.55 9.37
CA GLY A 213 1.72 -3.46 8.88
C GLY A 213 3.23 -3.68 8.97
N THR A 214 3.73 -4.41 9.98
CA THR A 214 5.18 -4.59 10.15
C THR A 214 5.80 -5.44 9.03
N PRO A 215 5.26 -6.61 8.64
CA PRO A 215 5.77 -7.35 7.49
C PRO A 215 5.67 -6.57 6.19
N LEU A 216 4.59 -5.81 6.01
CA LEU A 216 4.39 -4.96 4.85
C LEU A 216 5.42 -3.83 4.79
N GLY A 217 5.69 -3.17 5.94
CA GLY A 217 6.72 -2.14 6.04
C GLY A 217 8.11 -2.66 5.72
N LEU A 218 8.44 -3.89 6.16
CA LEU A 218 9.69 -4.56 5.79
C LEU A 218 9.77 -4.83 4.28
N ALA A 219 8.68 -5.30 3.69
CA ALA A 219 8.63 -5.57 2.25
C ALA A 219 8.79 -4.27 1.43
N PHE A 220 8.29 -3.14 1.93
CA PHE A 220 8.36 -1.84 1.26
C PHE A 220 9.77 -1.21 1.31
N LEU A 221 10.71 -1.76 2.10
CA LEU A 221 12.12 -1.36 2.03
C LEU A 221 12.77 -1.75 0.69
N VAL A 222 12.21 -2.74 0.00
CA VAL A 222 12.69 -3.13 -1.33
C VAL A 222 11.97 -2.30 -2.38
N PRO A 223 12.67 -1.43 -3.14
CA PRO A 223 12.08 -0.67 -4.23
C PRO A 223 11.32 -1.60 -5.20
N PHE A 224 10.26 -1.10 -5.79
CA PHE A 224 9.35 -1.83 -6.69
C PHE A 224 8.47 -2.91 -6.02
N VAL A 225 8.94 -3.62 -4.97
CA VAL A 225 8.11 -4.59 -4.24
C VAL A 225 6.85 -3.92 -3.69
N ALA A 226 6.97 -2.69 -3.18
CA ALA A 226 5.84 -1.87 -2.73
C ALA A 226 4.76 -1.73 -3.83
N VAL A 227 5.15 -1.48 -5.07
CA VAL A 227 4.23 -1.29 -6.21
C VAL A 227 3.41 -2.57 -6.47
N PHE A 228 4.05 -3.73 -6.43
CA PHE A 228 3.37 -5.02 -6.65
C PHE A 228 2.50 -5.45 -5.47
N LEU A 229 2.93 -5.14 -4.24
CA LEU A 229 2.18 -5.52 -3.03
C LEU A 229 1.06 -4.55 -2.70
N MET A 230 1.15 -3.29 -3.14
CA MET A 230 0.23 -2.22 -2.75
C MET A 230 -1.25 -2.54 -3.03
N PRO A 231 -1.64 -3.07 -4.22
CA PRO A 231 -3.04 -3.40 -4.47
C PRO A 231 -3.58 -4.43 -3.46
N GLY A 232 -2.81 -5.48 -3.19
CA GLY A 232 -3.20 -6.49 -2.19
C GLY A 232 -3.16 -5.97 -0.76
N ALA A 233 -2.26 -5.03 -0.44
CA ALA A 233 -2.21 -4.37 0.86
C ALA A 233 -3.46 -3.51 1.09
N VAL A 234 -3.92 -2.76 0.09
CA VAL A 234 -5.17 -1.98 0.15
C VAL A 234 -6.37 -2.91 0.34
N ALA A 235 -6.46 -4.01 -0.43
CA ALA A 235 -7.52 -5.00 -0.27
C ALA A 235 -7.52 -5.61 1.15
N GLY A 236 -6.35 -6.01 1.65
CA GLY A 236 -6.20 -6.57 2.99
C GLY A 236 -6.52 -5.57 4.10
N ALA A 237 -6.13 -4.30 3.95
CA ALA A 237 -6.44 -3.23 4.89
C ALA A 237 -7.95 -2.91 4.93
N THR A 238 -8.64 -3.01 3.80
CA THR A 238 -10.10 -2.85 3.72
C THR A 238 -10.81 -3.96 4.52
N LEU A 239 -10.40 -5.22 4.33
CA LEU A 239 -10.93 -6.35 5.10
C LEU A 239 -10.62 -6.24 6.60
N LEU A 240 -9.41 -5.78 6.95
CA LEU A 240 -9.01 -5.54 8.33
C LEU A 240 -9.84 -4.40 8.97
N ALA A 241 -10.15 -3.34 8.21
CA ALA A 241 -10.99 -2.24 8.70
C ALA A 241 -12.41 -2.73 9.03
N ARG A 242 -12.98 -3.62 8.21
CA ARG A 242 -14.28 -4.27 8.47
C ARG A 242 -14.27 -5.08 9.76
N ASP A 243 -13.25 -5.95 9.94
CA ASP A 243 -13.10 -6.76 11.16
C ASP A 243 -12.94 -5.88 12.42
N LEU A 244 -12.20 -4.79 12.32
CA LEU A 244 -12.04 -3.84 13.43
C LEU A 244 -13.36 -3.19 13.84
N LEU A 245 -14.29 -2.99 12.90
CA LEU A 245 -15.62 -2.44 13.13
C LEU A 245 -16.66 -3.51 13.53
N GLY A 246 -16.29 -4.80 13.43
CA GLY A 246 -17.21 -5.91 13.68
C GLY A 246 -18.29 -6.05 12.60
N GLU A 247 -18.00 -5.64 11.36
CA GLU A 247 -18.92 -5.81 10.23
C GLU A 247 -18.93 -7.26 9.77
N GLU A 248 -20.14 -7.79 9.54
CA GLU A 248 -20.32 -9.13 8.97
C GLU A 248 -19.75 -9.18 7.55
N THR A 249 -19.13 -10.30 7.22
CA THR A 249 -18.68 -10.58 5.86
C THR A 249 -19.67 -11.49 5.15
N ALA A 250 -19.72 -11.42 3.82
CA ALA A 250 -20.57 -12.30 3.01
C ALA A 250 -20.27 -13.79 3.27
N ASP A 251 -19.05 -14.13 3.66
CA ASP A 251 -18.64 -15.48 4.07
C ASP A 251 -19.33 -15.92 5.40
N ASP A 252 -19.52 -14.99 6.34
CA ASP A 252 -20.19 -15.28 7.62
C ASP A 252 -21.71 -15.39 7.46
N SER A 253 -22.27 -14.86 6.39
CA SER A 253 -23.70 -14.86 6.08
C SER A 253 -24.13 -16.11 5.28
N ALA A 254 -23.19 -16.92 4.77
CA ALA A 254 -23.49 -18.20 4.15
C ALA A 254 -23.98 -19.15 5.25
N PRO A 255 -25.24 -19.61 5.23
CA PRO A 255 -25.69 -20.60 6.20
C PRO A 255 -24.79 -21.80 6.10
N ASP A 256 -24.27 -22.27 7.23
CA ASP A 256 -23.64 -23.59 7.32
C ASP A 256 -24.53 -24.57 6.57
N ALA A 257 -24.09 -25.03 5.41
CA ALA A 257 -24.79 -26.07 4.71
C ALA A 257 -24.87 -27.28 5.68
N PRO A 258 -26.07 -27.69 6.15
CA PRO A 258 -26.14 -28.77 7.08
C PRO A 258 -25.47 -29.99 6.42
N ASP A 259 -24.50 -30.59 7.11
CA ASP A 259 -23.90 -31.85 6.74
C ASP A 259 -25.03 -32.79 6.29
N ALA A 260 -25.08 -33.11 5.02
CA ALA A 260 -26.05 -34.06 4.50
C ALA A 260 -25.82 -35.37 5.22
N PRO A 261 -26.79 -35.84 6.08
CA PRO A 261 -26.66 -37.13 6.70
C PRO A 261 -26.62 -38.20 5.60
N GLY A 262 -25.62 -39.04 5.67
CA GLY A 262 -25.31 -40.06 4.72
C GLY A 262 -26.54 -40.79 4.14
N ALA A 263 -26.59 -40.81 2.84
CA ALA A 263 -27.45 -41.74 2.10
C ALA A 263 -27.09 -43.18 2.47
N ALA A 264 -27.65 -43.63 3.60
CA ALA A 264 -27.70 -45.05 3.92
C ALA A 264 -28.65 -45.73 2.94
N GLY A 265 -28.10 -46.64 2.18
CA GLY A 265 -28.81 -47.46 1.19
C GLY A 265 -30.03 -48.15 1.76
N GLY A 266 -31.17 -47.87 1.22
CA GLY A 266 -32.39 -48.67 1.30
C GLY A 266 -32.67 -49.26 -0.07
N ARG A 267 -32.33 -50.54 -0.26
CA ARG A 267 -32.86 -51.37 -1.33
C ARG A 267 -34.36 -51.50 -1.11
N PRO A 268 -35.20 -51.35 -2.10
CA PRO A 268 -36.58 -51.80 -2.01
C PRO A 268 -36.58 -53.30 -2.31
N ASP A 269 -37.03 -54.09 -1.29
CA ASP A 269 -37.41 -55.49 -1.47
C ASP A 269 -38.59 -55.57 -2.43
N THR A 270 -38.38 -56.33 -3.49
CA THR A 270 -39.43 -56.77 -4.41
C THR A 270 -40.22 -57.88 -3.70
N GLU A 271 -41.42 -57.58 -3.22
CA GLU A 271 -42.41 -58.60 -2.92
C GLU A 271 -43.28 -58.85 -4.14
N ASP A 272 -43.10 -60.17 -4.60
CA ASP A 272 -43.86 -60.90 -5.57
C ASP A 272 -45.26 -61.17 -5.03
N VAL A 273 -46.30 -60.81 -5.70
CA VAL A 273 -47.63 -61.31 -5.51
C VAL A 273 -48.33 -61.55 -6.86
N SER A 274 -48.34 -62.77 -7.34
CA SER A 274 -49.38 -63.30 -8.21
C SER A 274 -50.32 -64.18 -7.38
N PRO A 275 -51.49 -64.53 -7.84
CA PRO A 275 -52.10 -64.65 -9.16
C PRO A 275 -53.24 -63.67 -9.45
#